data_3a80f2026b5be2de12074e6a4cf51714
#
_entry.id   3a80f2026b5be2de12074e6a4cf51714
#
_cell.length_a   1.000
_cell.length_b   1.000
_cell.length_c   1.000
_cell.angle_alpha   90.00
_cell.angle_beta   90.00
_cell.angle_gamma   90.00
#
_symmetry.space_group_name_H-M   'P 1'
#
loop_
_entity.id
_entity.type
_entity.pdbx_description
1 polymer ?
#
loop_
_entity_poly.entity_id
_entity_poly.type
_entity_poly.pdbx_seq_one_letter_code
_entity_poly.pdbx_strand_id
1 'polypeptide(L)'
;MSRPSTELPVKAYHDASVFEPANLLREARRQKHLPELPVPRVCLLDPDGDMVKFLATSGEGRRHPGWACYHTDMWVAETAGMQLGVVGCAVGASFAVLVAEQLIASGAELVISITSAGQLQPLAQPPYYVLIEAALRDEGTSLHYQPPATWSPMPEHLSSSLVAGLVNRAEPVIAARSWTTDAPYRETSAAIVAATELGAACVEMEAAALYAFAQSKGCDVVCLAHITNTMA
;
A
#
# COMPACT_ATOMS: atom_id res chain seq x y z
N MET A 1 -2.14 -25.31 35.17
CA MET A 1 -1.21 -25.24 34.02
C MET A 1 -1.21 -23.79 33.51
N SER A 2 -0.15 -23.03 33.77
CA SER A 2 0.01 -21.67 33.24
C SER A 2 0.18 -21.78 31.73
N ARG A 3 -0.63 -21.01 30.96
CA ARG A 3 -0.38 -20.83 29.52
C ARG A 3 1.03 -20.28 29.35
N PRO A 4 1.86 -20.83 28.44
CA PRO A 4 3.12 -20.18 28.11
C PRO A 4 2.77 -18.78 27.61
N SER A 5 3.30 -17.75 28.22
CA SER A 5 3.24 -16.38 27.70
C SER A 5 4.09 -16.37 26.44
N THR A 6 3.47 -16.36 25.28
CA THR A 6 4.14 -16.04 24.04
C THR A 6 4.40 -14.52 24.06
N GLU A 7 5.38 -14.08 24.81
CA GLU A 7 5.83 -12.70 24.78
C GLU A 7 6.57 -12.50 23.46
N LEU A 8 5.99 -11.70 22.58
CA LEU A 8 6.68 -11.23 21.40
C LEU A 8 7.88 -10.34 21.83
N PRO A 9 8.98 -10.35 21.06
CA PRO A 9 10.12 -9.46 21.37
C PRO A 9 9.67 -8.01 21.50
N VAL A 10 10.25 -7.30 22.45
CA VAL A 10 10.03 -5.86 22.62
C VAL A 10 10.42 -5.14 21.34
N LYS A 11 9.54 -4.30 20.83
CA LYS A 11 9.75 -3.52 19.61
C LYS A 11 10.40 -2.19 19.95
N ALA A 12 11.58 -1.93 19.40
CA ALA A 12 12.30 -0.66 19.53
C ALA A 12 12.01 0.22 18.30
N TYR A 13 10.83 0.85 18.26
CA TYR A 13 10.29 1.55 17.09
C TYR A 13 11.15 2.70 16.56
N HIS A 14 12.04 3.25 17.40
CA HIS A 14 12.91 4.39 17.04
C HIS A 14 14.34 3.96 16.69
N ASP A 15 14.67 2.68 16.85
CA ASP A 15 16.00 2.19 16.53
C ASP A 15 16.15 1.97 15.02
N ALA A 16 17.37 2.22 14.52
CA ALA A 16 17.68 1.96 13.13
C ALA A 16 17.69 0.45 12.86
N SER A 17 17.18 0.05 11.70
CA SER A 17 17.28 -1.33 11.23
C SER A 17 18.73 -1.69 10.90
N VAL A 18 19.15 -2.90 11.27
CA VAL A 18 20.44 -3.46 10.85
C VAL A 18 20.41 -3.87 9.38
N PHE A 19 19.28 -4.36 8.91
CA PHE A 19 19.06 -4.72 7.51
C PHE A 19 18.26 -3.63 6.80
N GLU A 20 18.89 -2.96 5.83
CA GLU A 20 18.34 -1.81 5.13
C GLU A 20 18.04 -2.13 3.66
N PRO A 21 16.96 -1.57 3.08
CA PRO A 21 16.61 -1.78 1.67
C PRO A 21 17.73 -1.40 0.70
N ALA A 22 18.46 -0.31 0.98
CA ALA A 22 19.57 0.15 0.15
C ALA A 22 20.69 -0.91 0.00
N ASN A 23 20.98 -1.64 1.08
CA ASN A 23 22.00 -2.69 1.07
C ASN A 23 21.54 -3.89 0.22
N LEU A 24 20.27 -4.28 0.35
CA LEU A 24 19.69 -5.35 -0.48
C LEU A 24 19.69 -4.98 -1.96
N LEU A 25 19.25 -3.76 -2.28
CA LEU A 25 19.17 -3.28 -3.67
C LEU A 25 20.56 -3.17 -4.31
N ARG A 26 21.59 -2.72 -3.56
CA ARG A 26 22.97 -2.71 -4.05
C ARG A 26 23.43 -4.08 -4.47
N GLU A 27 23.22 -5.11 -3.60
CA GLU A 27 23.58 -6.49 -3.92
C GLU A 27 22.76 -7.07 -5.07
N ALA A 28 21.48 -6.76 -5.14
CA ALA A 28 20.62 -7.19 -6.23
C ALA A 28 21.08 -6.60 -7.58
N ARG A 29 21.45 -5.30 -7.62
CA ARG A 29 22.03 -4.68 -8.83
C ARG A 29 23.32 -5.38 -9.24
N ARG A 30 24.21 -5.61 -8.29
CA ARG A 30 25.48 -6.32 -8.56
C ARG A 30 25.24 -7.71 -9.17
N GLN A 31 24.33 -8.50 -8.59
CA GLN A 31 24.04 -9.87 -9.02
C GLN A 31 23.34 -9.92 -10.39
N LYS A 32 22.44 -8.96 -10.63
CA LYS A 32 21.65 -8.89 -11.87
C LYS A 32 22.32 -8.06 -12.97
N HIS A 33 23.50 -7.48 -12.71
CA HIS A 33 24.21 -6.56 -13.61
C HIS A 33 23.35 -5.38 -14.06
N LEU A 34 22.54 -4.80 -13.14
CA LEU A 34 21.65 -3.67 -13.41
C LEU A 34 22.36 -2.34 -13.14
N PRO A 35 22.06 -1.28 -13.93
CA PRO A 35 22.55 0.06 -13.67
C PRO A 35 21.93 0.63 -12.38
N GLU A 36 22.66 1.54 -11.74
CA GLU A 36 22.12 2.33 -10.64
C GLU A 36 21.40 3.56 -11.23
N LEU A 37 20.08 3.48 -11.28
CA LEU A 37 19.22 4.54 -11.78
C LEU A 37 18.10 4.76 -10.77
N PRO A 38 17.71 6.04 -10.51
CA PRO A 38 16.58 6.35 -9.66
C PRO A 38 15.29 5.89 -10.33
N VAL A 39 14.33 5.51 -9.51
CA VAL A 39 12.96 5.26 -9.97
C VAL A 39 12.22 6.60 -10.17
N PRO A 40 11.07 6.62 -10.87
CA PRO A 40 10.22 7.80 -10.92
C PRO A 40 9.86 8.32 -9.53
N ARG A 41 9.76 9.65 -9.39
CA ARG A 41 9.41 10.28 -8.09
C ARG A 41 8.05 9.86 -7.55
N VAL A 42 7.12 9.56 -8.45
CA VAL A 42 5.81 9.00 -8.10
C VAL A 42 5.78 7.54 -8.54
N CYS A 43 5.52 6.66 -7.60
CA CYS A 43 5.40 5.23 -7.85
C CYS A 43 4.06 4.71 -7.37
N LEU A 44 3.51 3.78 -8.13
CA LEU A 44 2.23 3.16 -7.87
C LEU A 44 2.42 1.68 -7.56
N LEU A 45 1.82 1.23 -6.47
CA LEU A 45 1.59 -0.17 -6.17
C LEU A 45 0.23 -0.56 -6.74
N ASP A 46 0.23 -1.58 -7.55
CA ASP A 46 -0.92 -2.19 -8.23
C ASP A 46 -1.05 -3.65 -7.74
N PRO A 47 -1.57 -3.89 -6.52
CA PRO A 47 -1.64 -5.24 -5.96
C PRO A 47 -2.33 -6.24 -6.87
N ASP A 48 -3.38 -5.84 -7.56
CA ASP A 48 -4.12 -6.70 -8.49
C ASP A 48 -3.33 -7.04 -9.77
N GLY A 49 -2.38 -6.18 -10.17
CA GLY A 49 -1.55 -6.37 -11.35
C GLY A 49 -2.20 -6.00 -12.68
N ASP A 50 -3.39 -5.44 -12.67
CA ASP A 50 -4.13 -5.11 -13.91
C ASP A 50 -3.50 -3.94 -14.67
N MET A 51 -3.02 -2.92 -13.97
CA MET A 51 -2.31 -1.80 -14.61
C MET A 51 -0.97 -2.24 -15.21
N VAL A 52 -0.21 -3.05 -14.47
CA VAL A 52 1.04 -3.62 -15.00
C VAL A 52 0.78 -4.48 -16.23
N LYS A 53 -0.26 -5.30 -16.21
CA LYS A 53 -0.67 -6.10 -17.37
C LYS A 53 -1.07 -5.23 -18.55
N PHE A 54 -1.82 -4.16 -18.31
CA PHE A 54 -2.17 -3.19 -19.35
C PHE A 54 -0.91 -2.54 -19.94
N LEU A 55 -0.02 -2.00 -19.12
CA LEU A 55 1.22 -1.36 -19.58
C LEU A 55 2.13 -2.32 -20.36
N ALA A 56 2.16 -3.59 -19.97
CA ALA A 56 2.95 -4.62 -20.64
C ALA A 56 2.39 -4.99 -22.02
N THR A 57 1.08 -4.88 -22.24
CA THR A 57 0.41 -5.34 -23.46
C THR A 57 0.03 -4.22 -24.42
N SER A 58 -0.25 -3.00 -23.93
CA SER A 58 -0.64 -1.85 -24.76
C SER A 58 0.55 -1.20 -25.48
N GLY A 59 1.78 -1.40 -25.01
CA GLY A 59 2.96 -0.68 -25.48
C GLY A 59 3.11 0.73 -24.89
N GLU A 60 2.25 1.11 -23.95
CA GLU A 60 2.28 2.41 -23.27
C GLU A 60 3.29 2.46 -22.11
N GLY A 61 3.78 1.28 -21.71
CA GLY A 61 4.78 1.15 -20.65
C GLY A 61 6.09 0.56 -21.15
N ARG A 62 7.17 0.88 -20.44
CA ARG A 62 8.48 0.24 -20.62
C ARG A 62 9.01 -0.25 -19.29
N ARG A 63 9.74 -1.36 -19.28
CA ARG A 63 10.42 -1.83 -18.07
C ARG A 63 11.47 -0.84 -17.61
N HIS A 64 11.52 -0.60 -16.29
CA HIS A 64 12.57 0.21 -15.69
C HIS A 64 13.89 -0.57 -15.63
N PRO A 65 14.98 -0.11 -16.29
CA PRO A 65 16.20 -0.92 -16.43
C PRO A 65 17.00 -1.07 -15.12
N GLY A 66 16.82 -0.17 -14.15
CA GLY A 66 17.54 -0.15 -12.88
C GLY A 66 16.73 -0.66 -11.67
N TRP A 67 15.49 -1.11 -11.85
CA TRP A 67 14.71 -1.68 -10.74
C TRP A 67 15.28 -3.03 -10.30
N ALA A 68 15.75 -3.09 -9.06
CA ALA A 68 16.56 -4.21 -8.59
C ALA A 68 15.82 -5.17 -7.65
N CYS A 69 14.56 -4.92 -7.32
CA CYS A 69 13.77 -5.84 -6.50
C CYS A 69 13.85 -7.28 -7.04
N TYR A 70 14.01 -8.27 -6.15
CA TYR A 70 14.11 -9.67 -6.56
C TYR A 70 12.77 -10.26 -7.03
N HIS A 71 11.66 -9.69 -6.56
CA HIS A 71 10.35 -10.32 -6.66
C HIS A 71 9.40 -9.63 -7.63
N THR A 72 9.75 -8.41 -8.06
CA THR A 72 8.87 -7.60 -8.92
C THR A 72 9.65 -6.96 -10.06
N ASP A 73 8.95 -6.69 -11.15
CA ASP A 73 9.37 -5.76 -12.19
C ASP A 73 8.73 -4.40 -11.96
N MET A 74 9.35 -3.34 -12.45
CA MET A 74 8.74 -2.01 -12.51
C MET A 74 8.48 -1.65 -13.97
N TRP A 75 7.29 -1.15 -14.23
CA TRP A 75 6.93 -0.52 -15.50
C TRP A 75 6.91 0.99 -15.33
N VAL A 76 7.34 1.72 -16.35
CA VAL A 76 7.31 3.18 -16.38
C VAL A 76 6.38 3.61 -17.49
N ALA A 77 5.39 4.39 -17.12
CA ALA A 77 4.47 5.06 -18.03
C ALA A 77 4.67 6.58 -17.97
N GLU A 78 4.24 7.28 -19.01
CA GLU A 78 4.16 8.75 -19.01
C GLU A 78 2.69 9.18 -18.93
N THR A 79 2.38 10.01 -17.95
CA THR A 79 1.05 10.58 -17.78
C THR A 79 1.13 12.05 -17.39
N ALA A 80 0.36 12.92 -18.04
CA ALA A 80 0.33 14.36 -17.75
C ALA A 80 1.73 15.02 -17.71
N GLY A 81 2.67 14.55 -18.54
CA GLY A 81 4.05 15.08 -18.60
C GLY A 81 4.95 14.62 -17.44
N MET A 82 4.53 13.62 -16.67
CA MET A 82 5.32 13.03 -15.59
C MET A 82 5.55 11.53 -15.85
N GLN A 83 6.69 11.02 -15.38
CA GLN A 83 6.94 9.59 -15.32
C GLN A 83 6.30 9.00 -14.07
N LEU A 84 5.57 7.91 -14.24
CA LEU A 84 4.98 7.11 -13.18
C LEU A 84 5.63 5.73 -13.18
N GLY A 85 6.19 5.31 -12.05
CA GLY A 85 6.64 3.93 -11.85
C GLY A 85 5.45 3.09 -11.39
N VAL A 86 5.27 1.90 -11.95
CA VAL A 86 4.19 0.98 -11.55
C VAL A 86 4.77 -0.38 -11.24
N VAL A 87 4.48 -0.87 -10.04
CA VAL A 87 4.88 -2.21 -9.57
C VAL A 87 3.63 -3.00 -9.23
N GLY A 88 3.45 -4.12 -9.95
CA GLY A 88 2.28 -4.98 -9.77
C GLY A 88 2.48 -6.15 -8.81
N CYS A 89 1.34 -6.74 -8.41
CA CYS A 89 1.26 -8.01 -7.68
C CYS A 89 1.91 -8.01 -6.29
N ALA A 90 2.08 -6.85 -5.66
CA ALA A 90 2.55 -6.74 -4.28
C ALA A 90 1.39 -6.84 -3.29
N VAL A 91 0.72 -8.00 -3.28
CA VAL A 91 -0.47 -8.27 -2.47
C VAL A 91 -0.09 -8.52 -1.02
N GLY A 92 -0.85 -7.90 -0.12
CA GLY A 92 -0.77 -8.08 1.33
C GLY A 92 0.23 -7.16 2.01
N ALA A 93 -0.06 -6.84 3.25
CA ALA A 93 0.63 -5.86 4.08
C ALA A 93 2.16 -5.99 4.07
N SER A 94 2.68 -7.18 4.30
CA SER A 94 4.12 -7.40 4.41
C SER A 94 4.86 -7.22 3.09
N PHE A 95 4.25 -7.66 1.98
CA PHE A 95 4.90 -7.55 0.67
C PHE A 95 4.77 -6.13 0.10
N ALA A 96 3.62 -5.49 0.27
CA ALA A 96 3.45 -4.08 -0.13
C ALA A 96 4.45 -3.16 0.57
N VAL A 97 4.65 -3.31 1.88
CA VAL A 97 5.63 -2.51 2.62
C VAL A 97 7.06 -2.84 2.21
N LEU A 98 7.42 -4.13 1.99
CA LEU A 98 8.74 -4.51 1.50
C LEU A 98 9.07 -3.80 0.17
N VAL A 99 8.10 -3.74 -0.74
CA VAL A 99 8.27 -3.05 -2.03
C VAL A 99 8.31 -1.54 -1.85
N ALA A 100 7.44 -0.97 -1.01
CA ALA A 100 7.41 0.47 -0.72
C ALA A 100 8.74 0.96 -0.12
N GLU A 101 9.33 0.23 0.82
CA GLU A 101 10.65 0.55 1.36
C GLU A 101 11.73 0.59 0.27
N GLN A 102 11.68 -0.34 -0.68
CA GLN A 102 12.63 -0.37 -1.80
C GLN A 102 12.38 0.75 -2.81
N LEU A 103 11.13 1.16 -3.02
CA LEU A 103 10.79 2.32 -3.85
C LEU A 103 11.36 3.62 -3.25
N ILE A 104 11.11 3.87 -1.97
CA ILE A 104 11.65 5.04 -1.25
C ILE A 104 13.19 5.02 -1.28
N ALA A 105 13.83 3.88 -0.98
CA ALA A 105 15.29 3.75 -1.04
C ALA A 105 15.87 3.91 -2.47
N SER A 106 15.04 3.79 -3.50
CA SER A 106 15.42 3.99 -4.91
C SER A 106 15.09 5.39 -5.44
N GLY A 107 14.56 6.29 -4.61
CA GLY A 107 14.30 7.70 -4.96
C GLY A 107 12.84 8.06 -5.21
N ALA A 108 11.89 7.19 -4.92
CA ALA A 108 10.48 7.58 -4.92
C ALA A 108 10.20 8.58 -3.79
N GLU A 109 9.41 9.61 -4.08
CA GLU A 109 9.00 10.63 -3.12
C GLU A 109 7.55 10.43 -2.67
N LEU A 110 6.72 9.84 -3.53
CA LEU A 110 5.33 9.48 -3.24
C LEU A 110 5.06 8.06 -3.72
N VAL A 111 4.50 7.25 -2.83
CA VAL A 111 3.96 5.93 -3.18
C VAL A 111 2.44 5.99 -3.11
N ILE A 112 1.78 5.58 -4.19
CA ILE A 112 0.32 5.46 -4.26
C ILE A 112 -0.02 3.98 -4.36
N SER A 113 -0.83 3.46 -3.45
CA SER A 113 -1.39 2.10 -3.57
C SER A 113 -2.82 2.20 -4.09
N ILE A 114 -3.13 1.43 -5.15
CA ILE A 114 -4.51 1.28 -5.65
C ILE A 114 -4.81 -0.21 -5.69
N THR A 115 -5.71 -0.66 -4.82
CA THR A 115 -6.09 -2.07 -4.68
C THR A 115 -7.59 -2.25 -4.89
N SER A 116 -8.02 -3.41 -5.35
CA SER A 116 -9.44 -3.77 -5.27
C SER A 116 -9.85 -3.99 -3.81
N ALA A 117 -11.11 -3.71 -3.49
CA ALA A 117 -11.60 -3.84 -2.13
C ALA A 117 -13.08 -4.27 -2.11
N GLY A 118 -13.44 -5.05 -1.08
CA GLY A 118 -14.81 -5.41 -0.79
C GLY A 118 -15.56 -4.29 -0.07
N GLN A 119 -16.76 -3.95 -0.54
CA GLN A 119 -17.63 -2.98 0.12
C GLN A 119 -18.24 -3.57 1.40
N LEU A 120 -18.02 -2.92 2.54
CA LEU A 120 -18.66 -3.26 3.82
C LEU A 120 -19.89 -2.37 4.08
N GLN A 121 -19.79 -1.08 3.73
CA GLN A 121 -20.89 -0.11 3.82
C GLN A 121 -21.17 0.50 2.44
N PRO A 122 -22.43 0.61 2.03
CA PRO A 122 -22.78 1.17 0.72
C PRO A 122 -22.63 2.70 0.73
N LEU A 123 -21.45 3.19 0.34
CA LEU A 123 -21.19 4.64 0.21
C LEU A 123 -21.70 5.18 -1.13
N ALA A 124 -21.61 4.36 -2.18
CA ALA A 124 -22.11 4.66 -3.52
C ALA A 124 -22.41 3.35 -4.26
N GLN A 125 -22.93 3.47 -5.47
CA GLN A 125 -23.07 2.33 -6.38
C GLN A 125 -21.70 2.00 -7.01
N PRO A 126 -21.21 0.76 -6.93
CA PRO A 126 -19.98 0.37 -7.62
C PRO A 126 -20.07 0.53 -9.15
N PRO A 127 -18.98 0.82 -9.87
CA PRO A 127 -17.64 1.03 -9.31
C PRO A 127 -17.42 2.47 -8.81
N TYR A 128 -16.62 2.62 -7.75
CA TYR A 128 -16.15 3.91 -7.22
C TYR A 128 -14.83 3.73 -6.47
N TYR A 129 -14.15 4.84 -6.16
CA TYR A 129 -12.93 4.80 -5.38
C TYR A 129 -13.15 5.29 -3.95
N VAL A 130 -12.44 4.70 -3.01
CA VAL A 130 -12.30 5.19 -1.63
C VAL A 130 -10.88 5.73 -1.45
N LEU A 131 -10.75 7.02 -1.10
CA LEU A 131 -9.53 7.54 -0.51
C LEU A 131 -9.50 7.08 0.95
N ILE A 132 -8.56 6.22 1.28
CA ILE A 132 -8.47 5.64 2.63
C ILE A 132 -7.86 6.67 3.58
N GLU A 133 -8.67 7.27 4.46
CA GLU A 133 -8.20 8.23 5.46
C GLU A 133 -7.51 7.57 6.65
N ALA A 134 -7.95 6.37 7.01
CA ALA A 134 -7.35 5.52 8.03
C ALA A 134 -7.74 4.07 7.80
N ALA A 135 -6.88 3.15 8.17
CA ALA A 135 -7.10 1.72 8.02
C ALA A 135 -7.06 0.99 9.37
N LEU A 136 -8.07 0.14 9.62
CA LEU A 136 -8.15 -0.72 10.79
C LEU A 136 -7.03 -1.76 10.73
N ARG A 137 -6.25 -1.88 11.79
CA ARG A 137 -5.05 -2.70 11.86
C ARG A 137 -5.39 -4.13 12.30
N ASP A 138 -5.77 -4.97 11.34
CA ASP A 138 -6.00 -6.41 11.54
C ASP A 138 -5.01 -7.24 10.72
N GLU A 139 -3.74 -6.81 10.77
CA GLU A 139 -2.61 -7.41 10.09
C GLU A 139 -1.36 -7.34 10.98
N GLY A 140 -0.31 -8.10 10.64
CA GLY A 140 0.87 -8.23 11.48
C GLY A 140 1.96 -7.19 11.23
N THR A 141 2.01 -6.58 10.06
CA THR A 141 3.16 -5.78 9.58
C THR A 141 3.23 -4.41 10.26
N SER A 142 2.10 -3.72 10.41
CA SER A 142 2.03 -2.40 11.04
C SER A 142 2.60 -2.38 12.47
N LEU A 143 2.49 -3.51 13.17
CA LEU A 143 3.03 -3.69 14.53
C LEU A 143 4.58 -3.69 14.59
N HIS A 144 5.27 -3.73 13.46
CA HIS A 144 6.72 -3.57 13.38
C HIS A 144 7.14 -2.11 13.23
N TYR A 145 6.24 -1.24 12.77
CA TYR A 145 6.50 0.18 12.49
C TYR A 145 5.94 1.12 13.56
N GLN A 146 4.81 0.77 14.17
CA GLN A 146 4.13 1.60 15.15
C GLN A 146 3.63 0.78 16.35
N PRO A 147 3.55 1.37 17.54
CA PRO A 147 2.91 0.74 18.70
C PRO A 147 1.49 0.27 18.38
N PRO A 148 0.95 -0.69 19.15
CA PRO A 148 -0.42 -1.14 18.98
C PRO A 148 -1.42 0.02 19.05
N ALA A 149 -2.26 0.13 18.03
CA ALA A 149 -3.36 1.08 17.93
C ALA A 149 -4.45 0.46 17.06
N THR A 150 -5.67 0.95 17.15
CA THR A 150 -6.79 0.45 16.34
C THR A 150 -6.63 0.84 14.88
N TRP A 151 -6.14 2.06 14.60
CA TRP A 151 -6.08 2.65 13.28
C TRP A 151 -4.67 3.08 12.91
N SER A 152 -4.32 2.96 11.63
CA SER A 152 -3.21 3.64 10.99
C SER A 152 -3.79 4.75 10.10
N PRO A 153 -3.65 6.04 10.47
CA PRO A 153 -4.13 7.13 9.65
C PRO A 153 -3.18 7.45 8.49
N MET A 154 -3.74 8.00 7.40
CA MET A 154 -2.96 8.63 6.33
C MET A 154 -2.08 9.76 6.90
N PRO A 155 -0.89 10.04 6.34
CA PRO A 155 -0.09 11.19 6.73
C PRO A 155 -0.91 12.50 6.66
N GLU A 156 -0.96 13.24 7.77
CA GLU A 156 -1.89 14.38 7.95
C GLU A 156 -1.73 15.48 6.90
N HIS A 157 -0.48 15.77 6.51
CA HIS A 157 -0.17 16.81 5.52
C HIS A 157 -0.69 16.48 4.10
N LEU A 158 -0.97 15.20 3.79
CA LEU A 158 -1.54 14.78 2.51
C LEU A 158 -3.06 14.90 2.47
N SER A 159 -3.72 14.73 3.62
CA SER A 159 -5.18 14.58 3.71
C SER A 159 -5.94 15.76 3.10
N SER A 160 -5.66 16.99 3.53
CA SER A 160 -6.41 18.17 3.07
C SER A 160 -6.21 18.48 1.58
N SER A 161 -4.98 18.32 1.09
CA SER A 161 -4.63 18.57 -0.32
C SER A 161 -5.27 17.57 -1.26
N LEU A 162 -5.29 16.29 -0.86
CA LEU A 162 -5.85 15.19 -1.65
C LEU A 162 -7.37 15.26 -1.71
N VAL A 163 -8.04 15.46 -0.58
CA VAL A 163 -9.50 15.59 -0.56
C VAL A 163 -9.94 16.74 -1.46
N ALA A 164 -9.27 17.91 -1.38
CA ALA A 164 -9.57 19.05 -2.25
C ALA A 164 -9.30 18.75 -3.75
N GLY A 165 -8.23 18.01 -4.06
CA GLY A 165 -7.86 17.67 -5.44
C GLY A 165 -8.74 16.60 -6.09
N LEU A 166 -9.43 15.79 -5.29
CA LEU A 166 -10.27 14.69 -5.78
C LEU A 166 -11.75 15.08 -5.95
N VAL A 167 -12.15 16.27 -5.47
CA VAL A 167 -13.49 16.81 -5.70
C VAL A 167 -13.70 17.12 -7.20
N ASN A 168 -14.86 16.74 -7.75
CA ASN A 168 -15.25 16.95 -9.16
C ASN A 168 -14.48 16.12 -10.20
N ARG A 169 -14.03 14.92 -9.85
CA ARG A 169 -13.51 13.95 -10.82
C ARG A 169 -14.66 13.23 -11.55
N ALA A 170 -14.37 12.71 -12.73
CA ALA A 170 -15.32 11.90 -13.49
C ALA A 170 -15.74 10.62 -12.74
N GLU A 171 -14.76 9.99 -12.10
CA GLU A 171 -14.97 8.84 -11.22
C GLU A 171 -15.18 9.30 -9.78
N PRO A 172 -16.23 8.84 -9.08
CA PRO A 172 -16.46 9.21 -7.69
C PRO A 172 -15.30 8.73 -6.79
N VAL A 173 -14.74 9.65 -6.01
CA VAL A 173 -13.76 9.34 -4.96
C VAL A 173 -14.33 9.80 -3.63
N ILE A 174 -14.51 8.88 -2.70
CA ILE A 174 -15.12 9.11 -1.39
C ILE A 174 -14.06 8.90 -0.32
N ALA A 175 -13.87 9.86 0.57
CA ALA A 175 -12.99 9.70 1.71
C ALA A 175 -13.68 8.82 2.77
N ALA A 176 -13.02 7.73 3.16
CA ALA A 176 -13.55 6.79 4.16
C ALA A 176 -12.43 5.96 4.81
N ARG A 177 -12.81 5.07 5.74
CA ARG A 177 -11.88 4.17 6.41
C ARG A 177 -11.97 2.76 5.84
N SER A 178 -10.84 2.05 5.80
CA SER A 178 -10.80 0.64 5.42
C SER A 178 -10.56 -0.28 6.62
N TRP A 179 -10.75 -1.55 6.42
CA TRP A 179 -10.23 -2.63 7.24
C TRP A 179 -9.13 -3.34 6.47
N THR A 180 -7.91 -3.38 7.00
CA THR A 180 -6.81 -4.13 6.40
C THR A 180 -6.68 -5.47 7.09
N THR A 181 -6.78 -6.57 6.32
CA THR A 181 -6.62 -7.93 6.84
C THR A 181 -5.51 -8.70 6.12
N ASP A 182 -4.78 -9.56 6.85
CA ASP A 182 -3.83 -10.52 6.26
C ASP A 182 -4.52 -11.80 5.73
N ALA A 183 -5.80 -11.98 6.03
CA ALA A 183 -6.48 -13.25 5.81
C ALA A 183 -7.88 -13.10 5.19
N PRO A 184 -7.99 -12.76 3.89
CA PRO A 184 -9.28 -12.47 3.25
C PRO A 184 -10.25 -13.65 3.33
N TYR A 185 -9.76 -14.88 3.30
CA TYR A 185 -10.61 -16.08 3.47
C TYR A 185 -11.05 -16.33 4.92
N ARG A 186 -10.73 -15.42 5.85
CA ARG A 186 -11.19 -15.42 7.25
C ARG A 186 -12.09 -14.22 7.58
N GLU A 187 -12.56 -13.50 6.59
CA GLU A 187 -13.56 -12.44 6.72
C GLU A 187 -14.92 -13.05 7.05
N THR A 188 -15.09 -13.44 8.31
CA THR A 188 -16.35 -14.03 8.79
C THR A 188 -17.43 -12.96 8.94
N SER A 189 -18.72 -13.35 8.91
CA SER A 189 -19.82 -12.41 9.15
C SER A 189 -19.66 -11.62 10.44
N ALA A 190 -19.16 -12.25 11.52
CA ALA A 190 -18.90 -11.58 12.78
C ALA A 190 -17.76 -10.54 12.67
N ALA A 191 -16.68 -10.86 11.94
CA ALA A 191 -15.57 -9.92 11.70
C ALA A 191 -16.03 -8.72 10.86
N ILE A 192 -16.82 -8.96 9.81
CA ILE A 192 -17.41 -7.91 8.96
C ILE A 192 -18.28 -6.97 9.80
N VAL A 193 -19.17 -7.50 10.65
CA VAL A 193 -20.00 -6.70 11.55
C VAL A 193 -19.13 -5.85 12.48
N ALA A 194 -18.14 -6.46 13.13
CA ALA A 194 -17.25 -5.76 14.06
C ALA A 194 -16.45 -4.64 13.37
N ALA A 195 -15.89 -4.89 12.20
CA ALA A 195 -15.16 -3.87 11.42
C ALA A 195 -16.08 -2.71 10.98
N THR A 196 -17.32 -3.06 10.57
CA THR A 196 -18.34 -2.08 10.19
C THR A 196 -18.77 -1.21 11.37
N GLU A 197 -18.98 -1.79 12.55
CA GLU A 197 -19.30 -1.07 13.79
C GLU A 197 -18.17 -0.14 14.22
N LEU A 198 -16.92 -0.49 13.96
CA LEU A 198 -15.76 0.37 14.16
C LEU A 198 -15.67 1.51 13.12
N GLY A 199 -16.44 1.45 12.04
CA GLY A 199 -16.52 2.49 11.01
C GLY A 199 -15.72 2.20 9.75
N ALA A 200 -15.29 0.96 9.49
CA ALA A 200 -14.72 0.57 8.21
C ALA A 200 -15.80 0.51 7.13
N ALA A 201 -15.53 1.09 5.98
CA ALA A 201 -16.44 1.11 4.82
C ALA A 201 -16.08 0.08 3.74
N CYS A 202 -14.84 -0.36 3.71
CA CYS A 202 -14.34 -1.39 2.79
C CYS A 202 -13.25 -2.24 3.47
N VAL A 203 -12.90 -3.35 2.83
CA VAL A 203 -11.84 -4.26 3.28
C VAL A 203 -10.82 -4.45 2.16
N GLU A 204 -9.53 -4.39 2.51
CA GLU A 204 -8.37 -4.57 1.64
C GLU A 204 -7.21 -5.18 2.46
N MET A 205 -6.00 -5.28 1.88
CA MET A 205 -4.92 -6.06 2.49
C MET A 205 -3.62 -5.27 2.77
N GLU A 206 -3.54 -3.95 2.53
CA GLU A 206 -2.26 -3.21 2.50
C GLU A 206 -2.22 -1.93 3.34
N ALA A 207 -3.30 -1.15 3.37
CA ALA A 207 -3.30 0.26 3.75
C ALA A 207 -2.83 0.50 5.19
N ALA A 208 -3.22 -0.32 6.16
CA ALA A 208 -2.81 -0.12 7.55
C ALA A 208 -1.31 -0.21 7.74
N ALA A 209 -0.67 -1.18 7.08
CA ALA A 209 0.77 -1.37 7.15
C ALA A 209 1.52 -0.27 6.39
N LEU A 210 1.06 0.11 5.20
CA LEU A 210 1.63 1.18 4.40
C LEU A 210 1.59 2.52 5.13
N TYR A 211 0.50 2.86 5.81
CA TYR A 211 0.40 4.08 6.61
C TYR A 211 1.26 4.04 7.87
N ALA A 212 1.32 2.89 8.56
CA ALA A 212 2.22 2.73 9.71
C ALA A 212 3.69 2.88 9.31
N PHE A 213 4.08 2.31 8.18
CA PHE A 213 5.39 2.47 7.55
C PHE A 213 5.66 3.95 7.21
N ALA A 214 4.72 4.61 6.51
CA ALA A 214 4.85 6.00 6.11
C ALA A 214 5.13 6.92 7.30
N GLN A 215 4.37 6.78 8.39
CA GLN A 215 4.57 7.53 9.62
C GLN A 215 5.91 7.24 10.29
N SER A 216 6.31 5.97 10.34
CA SER A 216 7.57 5.55 10.97
C SER A 216 8.81 6.09 10.23
N LYS A 217 8.73 6.17 8.91
CA LYS A 217 9.86 6.60 8.05
C LYS A 217 9.78 8.07 7.61
N GLY A 218 8.67 8.75 7.86
CA GLY A 218 8.47 10.14 7.43
C GLY A 218 8.41 10.26 5.90
N CYS A 219 7.74 9.33 5.23
CA CYS A 219 7.58 9.33 3.77
C CYS A 219 6.11 9.43 3.37
N ASP A 220 5.86 9.77 2.11
CA ASP A 220 4.54 10.01 1.58
C ASP A 220 3.94 8.74 0.97
N VAL A 221 2.81 8.31 1.54
CA VAL A 221 2.03 7.17 1.03
C VAL A 221 0.55 7.54 1.03
N VAL A 222 -0.11 7.21 -0.07
CA VAL A 222 -1.57 7.36 -0.26
C VAL A 222 -2.15 6.03 -0.67
N CYS A 223 -3.25 5.61 -0.04
CA CYS A 223 -3.94 4.39 -0.40
C CYS A 223 -5.34 4.70 -0.92
N LEU A 224 -5.66 4.11 -2.07
CA LEU A 224 -6.96 4.15 -2.72
C LEU A 224 -7.50 2.72 -2.83
N ALA A 225 -8.76 2.54 -2.53
CA ALA A 225 -9.47 1.29 -2.76
C ALA A 225 -10.45 1.45 -3.93
N HIS A 226 -10.38 0.56 -4.91
CA HIS A 226 -11.33 0.47 -6.01
C HIS A 226 -12.43 -0.51 -5.63
N ILE A 227 -13.61 0.01 -5.36
CA ILE A 227 -14.77 -0.79 -5.00
C ILE A 227 -15.44 -1.28 -6.28
N THR A 228 -15.30 -2.56 -6.56
CA THR A 228 -15.85 -3.19 -7.78
C THR A 228 -17.09 -4.02 -7.50
N ASN A 229 -17.26 -4.50 -6.26
CA ASN A 229 -18.34 -5.38 -5.85
C ASN A 229 -18.77 -5.12 -4.41
N THR A 230 -19.93 -5.64 -4.08
CA THR A 230 -20.38 -5.78 -2.68
C THR A 230 -19.88 -7.10 -2.13
N MET A 231 -19.51 -7.13 -0.85
CA MET A 231 -19.32 -8.40 -0.15
C MET A 231 -20.64 -9.15 -0.15
N ALA A 232 -20.66 -10.32 -0.79
CA ALA A 232 -21.88 -11.13 -0.95
C ALA A 232 -22.29 -11.81 0.38
#